data_51ef9245721eb6edc07c55fdd55e78a1
#
_entry.id   51ef9245721eb6edc07c55fdd55e78a1
#
_cell.length_a   1.000
_cell.length_b   1.000
_cell.length_c   1.000
_cell.angle_alpha   90.00
_cell.angle_beta   90.00
_cell.angle_gamma   90.00
#
_symmetry.space_group_name_H-M   'P 1'
#
loop_
_entity.id
_entity.type
_entity.pdbx_description
1 polymer ?
#
loop_
_entity_poly.entity_id
_entity_poly.type
_entity_poly.pdbx_seq_one_letter_code
_entity_poly.pdbx_strand_id
1 'polypeptide(L)'
;MPAPAITNALTIDVEDYFQVSAFAPHIRREDWDARECRVEANVDRILALLAERGTRATFFTLGWVAERYPQLVRRIVAGGHELASHGYGHQRASELSHDELWQDVSRAKKLLEDLSGRAVHGYRA
;
A
#
# COMPACT_ATOMS: atom_id res chain seq x y z
N MET A 1 4.06 -17.43 -36.56
CA MET A 1 3.26 -16.78 -35.51
C MET A 1 4.22 -15.99 -34.61
N PRO A 2 3.95 -14.73 -34.37
CA PRO A 2 4.76 -14.00 -33.40
C PRO A 2 4.62 -14.64 -32.00
N ALA A 3 5.68 -14.64 -31.20
CA ALA A 3 5.60 -15.09 -29.83
C ALA A 3 4.59 -14.22 -29.05
N PRO A 4 3.86 -14.78 -28.09
CA PRO A 4 2.96 -13.98 -27.27
C PRO A 4 3.76 -12.87 -26.58
N ALA A 5 3.20 -11.66 -26.56
CA ALA A 5 3.83 -10.54 -25.86
C ALA A 5 3.93 -10.88 -24.35
N ILE A 6 5.12 -10.73 -23.78
CA ILE A 6 5.32 -10.86 -22.33
C ILE A 6 4.75 -9.62 -21.67
N THR A 7 3.80 -9.83 -20.75
CA THR A 7 3.28 -8.76 -19.92
C THR A 7 3.92 -8.85 -18.54
N ASN A 8 4.59 -7.77 -18.14
CA ASN A 8 5.16 -7.64 -16.79
C ASN A 8 4.24 -6.82 -15.90
N ALA A 9 4.25 -7.13 -14.61
CA ALA A 9 3.53 -6.37 -13.60
C ALA A 9 4.53 -5.61 -12.74
N LEU A 10 4.28 -4.31 -12.54
CA LEU A 10 5.03 -3.49 -11.59
C LEU A 10 4.15 -3.30 -10.35
N THR A 11 4.69 -3.63 -9.21
CA THR A 11 3.99 -3.48 -7.92
C THR A 11 4.83 -2.66 -6.95
N ILE A 12 4.16 -1.91 -6.11
CA ILE A 12 4.79 -1.03 -5.13
C ILE A 12 4.05 -1.23 -3.81
N ASP A 13 4.79 -1.48 -2.74
CA ASP A 13 4.26 -1.51 -1.40
C ASP A 13 4.33 -0.09 -0.82
N VAL A 14 3.18 0.45 -0.45
CA VAL A 14 3.05 1.80 0.11
C VAL A 14 3.11 1.70 1.62
N GLU A 15 4.32 1.82 2.13
CA GLU A 15 4.67 1.75 3.54
C GLU A 15 5.87 2.63 3.83
N ASP A 16 6.05 3.01 5.09
CA ASP A 16 7.23 3.76 5.49
C ASP A 16 8.35 2.82 5.97
N TYR A 17 9.59 3.33 6.01
CA TYR A 17 10.76 2.54 6.39
C TYR A 17 10.64 1.86 7.75
N PHE A 18 9.95 2.51 8.70
CA PHE A 18 9.82 1.99 10.07
C PHE A 18 8.77 0.88 10.20
N GLN A 19 8.00 0.60 9.16
CA GLN A 19 6.92 -0.39 9.18
C GLN A 19 7.36 -1.77 8.72
N VAL A 20 8.53 -1.87 8.09
CA VAL A 20 9.04 -3.14 7.59
C VAL A 20 9.41 -4.08 8.73
N SER A 21 9.17 -5.38 8.53
CA SER A 21 9.41 -6.41 9.54
C SER A 21 10.86 -6.46 10.03
N ALA A 22 11.83 -6.09 9.19
CA ALA A 22 13.23 -6.06 9.54
C ALA A 22 13.54 -5.08 10.70
N PHE A 23 12.78 -4.02 10.84
CA PHE A 23 12.95 -3.04 11.92
C PHE A 23 12.06 -3.32 13.15
N ALA A 24 11.16 -4.28 13.10
CA ALA A 24 10.27 -4.59 14.22
C ALA A 24 11.00 -4.80 15.56
N PRO A 25 12.20 -5.43 15.63
CA PRO A 25 12.94 -5.56 16.88
C PRO A 25 13.50 -4.23 17.42
N HIS A 26 13.59 -3.21 16.59
CA HIS A 26 14.26 -1.93 16.92
C HIS A 26 13.29 -0.75 17.00
N ILE A 27 12.16 -0.83 16.31
CA ILE A 27 11.16 0.24 16.26
C ILE A 27 9.82 -0.36 16.68
N ARG A 28 9.33 0.07 17.84
CA ARG A 28 8.04 -0.37 18.35
C ARG A 28 6.91 0.29 17.59
N ARG A 29 5.81 -0.43 17.44
CA ARG A 29 4.61 0.07 16.77
C ARG A 29 4.07 1.35 17.44
N GLU A 30 4.16 1.46 18.75
CA GLU A 30 3.74 2.63 19.54
C GLU A 30 4.52 3.90 19.17
N ASP A 31 5.71 3.76 18.62
CA ASP A 31 6.58 4.87 18.25
C ASP A 31 6.36 5.36 16.80
N TRP A 32 5.50 4.69 16.04
CA TRP A 32 5.29 5.04 14.63
C TRP A 32 4.77 6.48 14.46
N ASP A 33 3.88 6.93 15.34
CA ASP A 33 3.33 8.29 15.26
C ASP A 33 4.38 9.38 15.52
N ALA A 34 5.45 9.05 16.23
CA ALA A 34 6.55 9.97 16.53
C ALA A 34 7.65 9.97 15.46
N ARG A 35 7.59 9.05 14.49
CA ARG A 35 8.58 8.95 13.42
C ARG A 35 8.26 9.92 12.29
N GLU A 36 9.32 10.45 11.67
CA GLU A 36 9.18 11.21 10.43
C GLU A 36 8.71 10.30 9.30
N CYS A 37 7.56 10.63 8.72
CA CYS A 37 7.01 9.89 7.60
C CYS A 37 7.60 10.39 6.29
N ARG A 38 8.12 9.47 5.48
CA ARG A 38 8.70 9.75 4.16
C ARG A 38 7.87 9.16 3.02
N VAL A 39 6.88 8.33 3.35
CA VAL A 39 6.11 7.58 2.37
C VAL A 39 5.40 8.48 1.37
N GLU A 40 4.80 9.58 1.81
CA GLU A 40 4.07 10.48 0.91
C GLU A 40 4.99 11.09 -0.14
N ALA A 41 6.09 11.71 0.28
CA ALA A 41 7.05 12.32 -0.64
C ALA A 41 7.69 11.28 -1.58
N ASN A 42 7.99 10.10 -1.09
CA ASN A 42 8.60 9.04 -1.90
C ASN A 42 7.61 8.48 -2.93
N VAL A 43 6.36 8.26 -2.54
CA VAL A 43 5.33 7.79 -3.48
C VAL A 43 5.04 8.86 -4.54
N ASP A 44 5.01 10.14 -4.17
CA ASP A 44 4.83 11.23 -5.14
C ASP A 44 5.95 11.25 -6.18
N ARG A 45 7.20 10.99 -5.80
CA ARG A 45 8.31 10.83 -6.75
C ARG A 45 8.11 9.65 -7.69
N ILE A 46 7.64 8.53 -7.16
CA ILE A 46 7.34 7.33 -7.97
C ILE A 46 6.21 7.64 -8.94
N LEU A 47 5.13 8.27 -8.48
CA LEU A 47 4.00 8.65 -9.34
C LEU A 47 4.45 9.58 -10.48
N ALA A 48 5.30 10.56 -10.20
CA ALA A 48 5.85 11.45 -11.21
C ALA A 48 6.68 10.69 -12.25
N LEU A 49 7.54 9.76 -11.81
CA LEU A 49 8.35 8.93 -12.70
C LEU A 49 7.47 8.04 -13.59
N LEU A 50 6.46 7.41 -13.01
CA LEU A 50 5.54 6.54 -13.76
C LEU A 50 4.72 7.34 -14.78
N ALA A 51 4.29 8.55 -14.44
CA ALA A 51 3.60 9.45 -15.37
C ALA A 51 4.51 9.84 -16.53
N GLU A 52 5.77 10.20 -16.25
CA GLU A 52 6.76 10.53 -17.29
C GLU A 52 6.99 9.35 -18.25
N ARG A 53 6.96 8.13 -17.74
CA ARG A 53 7.21 6.92 -18.52
C ARG A 53 5.95 6.29 -19.11
N GLY A 54 4.78 6.83 -18.84
CA GLY A 54 3.51 6.26 -19.29
C GLY A 54 3.25 4.86 -18.74
N THR A 55 3.80 4.56 -17.56
CA THR A 55 3.74 3.23 -16.94
C THR A 55 2.72 3.21 -15.81
N ARG A 56 1.94 2.15 -15.73
CA ARG A 56 1.00 1.90 -14.62
C ARG A 56 1.54 0.83 -13.69
N ALA A 57 1.13 0.90 -12.43
CA ALA A 57 1.52 -0.05 -11.40
C ALA A 57 0.34 -0.39 -10.50
N THR A 58 0.51 -1.45 -9.70
CA THR A 58 -0.38 -1.77 -8.59
C THR A 58 0.28 -1.31 -7.30
N PHE A 59 -0.44 -0.49 -6.52
CA PHE A 59 0.03 0.05 -5.26
C PHE A 59 -0.66 -0.69 -4.11
N PHE A 60 0.07 -1.59 -3.46
CA PHE A 60 -0.37 -2.29 -2.25
C PHE A 60 -0.19 -1.36 -1.07
N THR A 61 -1.28 -0.78 -0.59
CA THR A 61 -1.26 0.33 0.36
C THR A 61 -1.69 -0.12 1.74
N LEU A 62 -0.87 0.19 2.75
CA LEU A 62 -1.24 -0.01 4.15
C LEU A 62 -2.39 0.91 4.55
N GLY A 63 -3.36 0.36 5.26
CA GLY A 63 -4.46 1.15 5.84
C GLY A 63 -3.96 2.23 6.78
N TRP A 64 -2.92 1.95 7.56
CA TRP A 64 -2.27 2.94 8.45
C TRP A 64 -1.79 4.17 7.66
N VAL A 65 -1.19 3.98 6.50
CA VAL A 65 -0.75 5.07 5.62
C VAL A 65 -1.95 5.79 5.00
N ALA A 66 -2.92 5.04 4.49
CA ALA A 66 -4.11 5.60 3.86
C ALA A 66 -4.91 6.50 4.81
N GLU A 67 -5.03 6.11 6.07
CA GLU A 67 -5.75 6.87 7.09
C GLU A 67 -5.07 8.21 7.37
N ARG A 68 -3.74 8.25 7.38
CA ARG A 68 -2.96 9.47 7.61
C ARG A 68 -2.83 10.34 6.37
N TYR A 69 -2.76 9.73 5.21
CA TYR A 69 -2.54 10.40 3.93
C TYR A 69 -3.63 10.07 2.91
N PRO A 70 -4.90 10.42 3.19
CA PRO A 70 -6.00 10.07 2.28
C PRO A 70 -5.84 10.68 0.88
N GLN A 71 -5.20 11.85 0.78
CA GLN A 71 -4.95 12.47 -0.51
C GLN A 71 -3.93 11.69 -1.35
N LEU A 72 -2.98 10.99 -0.71
CA LEU A 72 -2.06 10.11 -1.40
C LEU A 72 -2.80 8.98 -2.14
N VAL A 73 -3.76 8.34 -1.46
CA VAL A 73 -4.61 7.31 -2.07
C VAL A 73 -5.33 7.86 -3.31
N ARG A 74 -5.86 9.06 -3.21
CA ARG A 74 -6.56 9.72 -4.34
C ARG A 74 -5.61 10.03 -5.50
N ARG A 75 -4.39 10.47 -5.22
CA ARG A 75 -3.36 10.70 -6.25
C ARG A 75 -2.97 9.41 -6.98
N ILE A 76 -2.82 8.32 -6.26
CA ILE A 76 -2.53 7.00 -6.85
C ILE A 76 -3.63 6.62 -7.85
N VAL A 77 -4.88 6.70 -7.44
CA VAL A 77 -6.02 6.34 -8.29
C VAL A 77 -6.18 7.31 -9.46
N ALA A 78 -6.01 8.61 -9.22
CA ALA A 78 -6.08 9.63 -10.27
C ALA A 78 -5.01 9.44 -11.36
N GLY A 79 -3.87 8.88 -11.00
CA GLY A 79 -2.80 8.52 -11.94
C GLY A 79 -3.10 7.29 -12.81
N GLY A 80 -4.25 6.66 -12.63
CA GLY A 80 -4.65 5.47 -13.41
C GLY A 80 -4.07 4.16 -12.91
N HIS A 81 -3.50 4.14 -11.71
CA HIS A 81 -2.92 2.95 -11.10
C HIS A 81 -3.97 2.11 -10.38
N GLU A 82 -3.68 0.82 -10.23
CA GLU A 82 -4.49 -0.05 -9.38
C GLU A 82 -4.16 0.20 -7.90
N LEU A 83 -5.19 0.38 -7.09
CA LEU A 83 -5.09 0.41 -5.64
C LEU A 83 -5.40 -0.98 -5.09
N ALA A 84 -4.49 -1.51 -4.29
CA ALA A 84 -4.65 -2.79 -3.62
C ALA A 84 -4.28 -2.67 -2.14
N SER A 85 -4.59 -3.69 -1.35
CA SER A 85 -4.40 -3.67 0.09
C SER A 85 -3.09 -4.35 0.50
N HIS A 86 -2.38 -3.72 1.43
CA HIS A 86 -1.23 -4.32 2.13
C HIS A 86 -1.57 -4.63 3.60
N GLY A 87 -2.86 -4.80 3.91
CA GLY A 87 -3.36 -4.86 5.27
C GLY A 87 -3.40 -3.49 5.92
N TYR A 88 -3.76 -3.44 7.19
CA TYR A 88 -3.83 -2.18 7.93
C TYR A 88 -2.53 -1.85 8.64
N GLY A 89 -2.03 -2.76 9.46
CA GLY A 89 -0.96 -2.49 10.42
C GLY A 89 0.36 -3.20 10.14
N HIS A 90 0.55 -3.81 8.99
CA HIS A 90 1.78 -4.54 8.61
C HIS A 90 2.18 -5.64 9.61
N GLN A 91 1.20 -6.29 10.23
CA GLN A 91 1.45 -7.46 11.08
C GLN A 91 1.55 -8.72 10.22
N ARG A 92 2.47 -9.62 10.59
CA ARG A 92 2.59 -10.88 9.86
C ARG A 92 1.32 -11.71 10.05
N ALA A 93 0.75 -12.17 8.94
CA ALA A 93 -0.47 -12.99 8.96
C ALA A 93 -0.30 -14.25 9.82
N SER A 94 0.90 -14.83 9.85
CA SER A 94 1.23 -16.00 10.66
C SER A 94 1.23 -15.76 12.17
N GLU A 95 1.29 -14.50 12.59
CA GLU A 95 1.31 -14.10 14.01
C GLU A 95 -0.06 -13.63 14.52
N LEU A 96 -1.03 -13.53 13.62
CA LEU A 96 -2.40 -13.11 13.93
C LEU A 96 -3.31 -14.33 14.07
N SER A 97 -4.30 -14.22 14.98
CA SER A 97 -5.42 -15.16 14.97
C SER A 97 -6.26 -14.96 13.69
N HIS A 98 -7.12 -15.92 13.40
CA HIS A 98 -8.03 -15.84 12.27
C HIS A 98 -8.89 -14.56 12.33
N ASP A 99 -9.44 -14.23 13.49
CA ASP A 99 -10.29 -13.05 13.67
C ASP A 99 -9.49 -11.76 13.54
N GLU A 100 -8.29 -11.70 14.10
CA GLU A 100 -7.40 -10.54 13.97
C GLU A 100 -7.02 -10.28 12.51
N LEU A 101 -6.66 -11.33 11.77
CA LEU A 101 -6.36 -11.22 10.35
C LEU A 101 -7.58 -10.75 9.55
N TRP A 102 -8.75 -11.33 9.84
CA TRP A 102 -9.99 -10.92 9.20
C TRP A 102 -10.28 -9.43 9.42
N GLN A 103 -10.12 -8.94 10.65
CA GLN A 103 -10.35 -7.54 10.98
C GLN A 103 -9.34 -6.62 10.30
N ASP A 104 -8.06 -6.99 10.30
CA ASP A 104 -7.00 -6.20 9.65
C ASP A 104 -7.26 -6.04 8.16
N VAL A 105 -7.51 -7.14 7.46
CA VAL A 105 -7.77 -7.14 6.02
C VAL A 105 -9.07 -6.42 5.68
N SER A 106 -10.15 -6.70 6.41
CA SER A 106 -11.47 -6.08 6.18
C SER A 106 -11.45 -4.58 6.42
N ARG A 107 -10.79 -4.14 7.49
CA ARG A 107 -10.64 -2.72 7.83
C ARG A 107 -9.88 -1.97 6.75
N ALA A 108 -8.75 -2.51 6.32
CA ALA A 108 -7.93 -1.89 5.29
C ALA A 108 -8.67 -1.80 3.95
N LYS A 109 -9.30 -2.89 3.53
CA LYS A 109 -10.10 -2.92 2.29
C LYS A 109 -11.20 -1.87 2.31
N LYS A 110 -11.98 -1.82 3.38
CA LYS A 110 -13.07 -0.85 3.51
C LYS A 110 -12.56 0.58 3.47
N LEU A 111 -11.49 0.88 4.20
CA LEU A 111 -10.90 2.21 4.24
C LEU A 111 -10.41 2.65 2.85
N LEU A 112 -9.70 1.78 2.14
CA LEU A 112 -9.19 2.08 0.81
C LEU A 112 -10.33 2.28 -0.20
N GLU A 113 -11.38 1.47 -0.12
CA GLU A 113 -12.56 1.62 -0.98
C GLU A 113 -13.32 2.91 -0.68
N ASP A 114 -13.50 3.26 0.59
CA ASP A 114 -14.18 4.50 1.00
C ASP A 114 -13.39 5.75 0.53
N LEU A 115 -12.06 5.72 0.62
CA LEU A 115 -11.21 6.84 0.20
C LEU A 115 -11.10 7.00 -1.32
N SER A 116 -11.09 5.90 -2.04
CA SER A 116 -10.86 5.89 -3.49
C SER A 116 -12.15 5.92 -4.32
N GLY A 117 -13.26 5.47 -3.75
CA GLY A 117 -14.49 5.24 -4.49
C GLY A 117 -14.40 4.06 -5.48
N ARG A 118 -13.43 3.17 -5.29
CA ARG A 118 -13.19 2.02 -6.17
C ARG A 118 -13.10 0.73 -5.39
N ALA A 119 -13.50 -0.38 -6.02
CA ALA A 119 -13.32 -1.71 -5.46
C ALA A 119 -11.83 -2.06 -5.36
N VAL A 120 -11.44 -2.66 -4.25
CA VAL A 120 -10.09 -3.17 -3.99
C VAL A 120 -10.12 -4.69 -4.09
N HIS A 121 -9.38 -5.25 -5.04
CA HIS A 121 -9.42 -6.68 -5.36
C HIS A 121 -8.16 -7.43 -4.91
N GLY A 122 -7.03 -6.74 -4.74
CA GLY A 122 -5.74 -7.34 -4.43
C GLY A 122 -5.33 -7.15 -2.97
N TYR A 123 -4.63 -8.15 -2.45
CA TYR A 123 -4.03 -8.12 -1.11
C TYR A 123 -2.63 -8.73 -1.16
N ARG A 124 -1.70 -8.10 -0.46
CA ARG A 124 -0.37 -8.63 -0.19
C ARG A 124 -0.12 -8.60 1.31
N ALA A 125 0.29 -9.74 1.85
CA ALA A 125 0.66 -9.88 3.26
C ALA A 125 1.96 -9.13 3.58
#